data_c74ba5d718de8433045d4a4f75b858b6
#
_entry.id   c74ba5d718de8433045d4a4f75b858b6
#
_cell.length_a   1.000
_cell.length_b   1.000
_cell.length_c   1.000
_cell.angle_alpha   90.00
_cell.angle_beta   90.00
_cell.angle_gamma   90.00
#
_symmetry.space_group_name_H-M   'P 1'
#
loop_
_entity.id
_entity.type
_entity.pdbx_description
1 polymer ?
#
loop_
_entity_poly.entity_id
_entity_poly.type
_entity_poly.pdbx_seq_one_letter_code
_entity_poly.pdbx_strand_id
1 'polypeptide(L)'
;RRFKLKVKLPKVVRKKKEALSKEEIIEILNVCDNIRLRTYVILLASTGMRAVEALSIRIKDIDFDSNPAKVFVRGEYTKTKVDRIIFLTEELTQQLKSWLDYKHRIRRVCHQDKQKGKVITEYRTPDKKDTDLVFAVYQDKKMPNPDFLYDDLGKSFASTLDRSGKGNREDGNQRRREITLHSFRRFVKTTISDLGYADFSEWFIGHSGSTYWTKKDSEKAEIFRKIEPYLTFLNVHQLERQGADIQSKVEELEQLNQSMRDRDKLKDDAIAHLSDQLITLTARLDSIEKRQQ
;
A
#
# COMPACT_ATOMS: atom_id res chain seq x y z
N ARG A 1 -4.44 -49.92 -14.69
CA ARG A 1 -3.88 -49.24 -15.90
C ARG A 1 -4.60 -47.90 -16.05
N ARG A 2 -3.89 -46.78 -15.87
CA ARG A 2 -4.44 -45.44 -16.13
C ARG A 2 -4.41 -45.21 -17.65
N PHE A 3 -5.56 -45.09 -18.28
CA PHE A 3 -5.71 -44.64 -19.67
C PHE A 3 -5.37 -43.16 -19.73
N LYS A 4 -4.25 -42.78 -20.31
CA LYS A 4 -3.96 -41.38 -20.70
C LYS A 4 -4.62 -41.14 -22.06
N LEU A 5 -5.84 -40.61 -22.07
CA LEU A 5 -6.44 -40.04 -23.27
C LEU A 5 -5.53 -38.92 -23.81
N LYS A 6 -4.91 -39.16 -24.96
CA LYS A 6 -4.18 -38.12 -25.71
C LYS A 6 -5.18 -37.23 -26.46
N VAL A 7 -5.99 -36.46 -25.76
CA VAL A 7 -6.82 -35.43 -26.37
C VAL A 7 -5.94 -34.25 -26.72
N LYS A 8 -5.71 -34.01 -27.99
CA LYS A 8 -5.10 -32.76 -28.47
C LYS A 8 -6.18 -31.68 -28.42
N LEU A 9 -6.18 -30.88 -27.36
CA LEU A 9 -7.00 -29.68 -27.30
C LEU A 9 -6.58 -28.71 -28.40
N PRO A 10 -7.53 -28.05 -29.09
CA PRO A 10 -7.20 -27.05 -30.09
C PRO A 10 -6.35 -25.94 -29.43
N LYS A 11 -5.31 -25.49 -30.15
CA LYS A 11 -4.47 -24.39 -29.66
C LYS A 11 -5.32 -23.12 -29.58
N VAL A 12 -5.53 -22.62 -28.38
CA VAL A 12 -6.20 -21.33 -28.17
C VAL A 12 -5.33 -20.24 -28.78
N VAL A 13 -5.86 -19.51 -29.75
CA VAL A 13 -5.20 -18.32 -30.30
C VAL A 13 -5.11 -17.27 -29.20
N ARG A 14 -3.89 -17.03 -28.74
CA ARG A 14 -3.65 -16.02 -27.70
C ARG A 14 -3.56 -14.65 -28.37
N LYS A 15 -4.51 -13.76 -28.09
CA LYS A 15 -4.38 -12.35 -28.45
C LYS A 15 -3.13 -11.76 -27.79
N LYS A 16 -2.33 -11.01 -28.56
CA LYS A 16 -1.17 -10.30 -28.03
C LYS A 16 -1.69 -9.17 -27.13
N LYS A 17 -1.25 -9.14 -25.88
CA LYS A 17 -1.63 -8.11 -24.93
C LYS A 17 -0.69 -6.93 -25.12
N GLU A 18 -1.24 -5.74 -25.20
CA GLU A 18 -0.47 -4.49 -25.23
C GLU A 18 0.19 -4.21 -23.88
N ALA A 19 1.26 -3.46 -23.88
CA ALA A 19 1.88 -2.93 -22.68
C ALA A 19 1.06 -1.72 -22.19
N LEU A 20 1.04 -1.50 -20.88
CA LEU A 20 0.49 -0.24 -20.33
C LEU A 20 1.35 0.94 -20.79
N SER A 21 0.73 2.10 -20.99
CA SER A 21 1.46 3.36 -21.12
C SER A 21 1.78 3.94 -19.74
N LYS A 22 2.70 4.92 -19.70
CA LYS A 22 3.04 5.64 -18.46
C LYS A 22 1.83 6.43 -17.94
N GLU A 23 1.06 7.05 -18.84
CA GLU A 23 -0.14 7.83 -18.54
C GLU A 23 -1.23 6.95 -17.90
N GLU A 24 -1.43 5.75 -18.42
CA GLU A 24 -2.38 4.79 -17.85
C GLU A 24 -2.00 4.37 -16.42
N ILE A 25 -0.70 4.23 -16.15
CA ILE A 25 -0.20 3.94 -14.80
C ILE A 25 -0.46 5.13 -13.87
N ILE A 26 -0.21 6.35 -14.31
CA ILE A 26 -0.48 7.58 -13.55
C ILE A 26 -1.99 7.69 -13.23
N GLU A 27 -2.87 7.44 -14.18
CA GLU A 27 -4.32 7.45 -13.96
C GLU A 27 -4.76 6.43 -12.90
N ILE A 28 -4.21 5.22 -12.94
CA ILE A 28 -4.46 4.19 -11.92
C ILE A 28 -3.97 4.66 -10.55
N LEU A 29 -2.77 5.26 -10.48
CA LEU A 29 -2.19 5.76 -9.23
C LEU A 29 -2.99 6.93 -8.63
N ASN A 30 -3.52 7.81 -9.47
CA ASN A 30 -4.34 8.96 -9.02
C ASN A 30 -5.65 8.54 -8.36
N VAL A 31 -6.23 7.41 -8.78
CA VAL A 31 -7.47 6.87 -8.20
C VAL A 31 -7.17 5.97 -6.98
N CYS A 32 -5.90 5.67 -6.71
CA CYS A 32 -5.51 4.76 -5.64
C CYS A 32 -5.42 5.49 -4.29
N ASP A 33 -6.48 5.45 -3.47
CA ASP A 33 -6.57 6.12 -2.16
C ASP A 33 -5.80 5.38 -1.05
N ASN A 34 -5.53 4.09 -1.23
CA ASN A 34 -4.86 3.26 -0.25
C ASN A 34 -3.34 3.35 -0.43
N ILE A 35 -2.63 3.98 0.51
CA ILE A 35 -1.17 4.13 0.48
C ILE A 35 -0.43 2.80 0.32
N ARG A 36 -0.90 1.71 0.94
CA ARG A 36 -0.33 0.36 0.81
C ARG A 36 -0.42 -0.14 -0.63
N LEU A 37 -1.61 -0.06 -1.24
CA LEU A 37 -1.81 -0.47 -2.63
C LEU A 37 -1.03 0.45 -3.59
N ARG A 38 -1.05 1.75 -3.36
CA ARG A 38 -0.30 2.73 -4.16
C ARG A 38 1.19 2.42 -4.17
N THR A 39 1.79 2.20 -3.00
CA THR A 39 3.20 1.81 -2.87
C THR A 39 3.49 0.50 -3.58
N TYR A 40 2.59 -0.49 -3.47
CA TYR A 40 2.73 -1.77 -4.15
C TYR A 40 2.66 -1.64 -5.68
N VAL A 41 1.74 -0.83 -6.20
CA VAL A 41 1.62 -0.56 -7.65
C VAL A 41 2.87 0.16 -8.18
N ILE A 42 3.37 1.19 -7.46
CA ILE A 42 4.61 1.89 -7.84
C ILE A 42 5.78 0.91 -7.84
N LEU A 43 5.90 0.05 -6.83
CA LEU A 43 6.94 -0.98 -6.78
C LEU A 43 6.89 -1.89 -8.01
N LEU A 44 5.72 -2.39 -8.39
CA LEU A 44 5.59 -3.24 -9.58
C LEU A 44 5.87 -2.50 -10.88
N ALA A 45 5.41 -1.24 -10.98
CA ALA A 45 5.55 -0.42 -12.18
C ALA A 45 6.98 0.08 -12.41
N SER A 46 7.76 0.30 -11.34
CA SER A 46 9.15 0.77 -11.45
C SER A 46 10.19 -0.37 -11.52
N THR A 47 9.88 -1.56 -10.96
CA THR A 47 10.83 -2.65 -10.87
C THR A 47 10.52 -3.84 -11.78
N GLY A 48 9.28 -3.97 -12.24
CA GLY A 48 8.86 -5.12 -13.01
C GLY A 48 8.89 -6.45 -12.25
N MET A 49 8.94 -6.44 -10.92
CA MET A 49 8.91 -7.65 -10.09
C MET A 49 7.63 -8.46 -10.34
N ARG A 50 7.70 -9.78 -10.11
CA ARG A 50 6.46 -10.56 -10.02
C ARG A 50 5.69 -10.19 -8.76
N ALA A 51 4.37 -10.18 -8.86
CA ALA A 51 3.50 -9.75 -7.76
C ALA A 51 3.79 -10.44 -6.43
N VAL A 52 3.94 -11.76 -6.41
CA VAL A 52 4.26 -12.53 -5.20
C VAL A 52 5.68 -12.29 -4.71
N GLU A 53 6.66 -12.10 -5.63
CA GLU A 53 8.03 -11.73 -5.26
C GLU A 53 8.05 -10.39 -4.50
N ALA A 54 7.34 -9.39 -5.00
CA ALA A 54 7.22 -8.07 -4.36
C ALA A 54 6.58 -8.16 -2.97
N LEU A 55 5.62 -9.06 -2.78
CA LEU A 55 4.95 -9.28 -1.49
C LEU A 55 5.77 -10.10 -0.50
N SER A 56 6.80 -10.80 -0.97
CA SER A 56 7.71 -11.58 -0.12
C SER A 56 8.87 -10.76 0.46
N ILE A 57 9.03 -9.49 0.04
CA ILE A 57 10.07 -8.61 0.52
C ILE A 57 9.88 -8.34 2.02
N ARG A 58 10.95 -8.50 2.78
CA ARG A 58 11.02 -8.12 4.19
C ARG A 58 11.70 -6.76 4.34
N ILE A 59 11.46 -6.08 5.46
CA ILE A 59 12.04 -4.76 5.72
C ILE A 59 13.57 -4.81 5.61
N LYS A 60 14.20 -5.84 6.15
CA LYS A 60 15.66 -6.05 6.10
C LYS A 60 16.24 -6.30 4.70
N ASP A 61 15.40 -6.61 3.72
CA ASP A 61 15.86 -6.88 2.36
C ASP A 61 16.03 -5.58 1.55
N ILE A 62 15.63 -4.43 2.12
CA ILE A 62 15.75 -3.12 1.47
C ILE A 62 16.96 -2.40 2.04
N ASP A 63 17.88 -2.04 1.16
CA ASP A 63 19.00 -1.16 1.46
C ASP A 63 18.66 0.25 0.98
N PHE A 64 18.27 1.11 1.93
CA PHE A 64 17.93 2.51 1.69
C PHE A 64 19.15 3.44 1.64
N ASP A 65 20.32 2.97 2.07
CA ASP A 65 21.53 3.78 2.21
C ASP A 65 22.38 3.74 0.93
N SER A 66 22.18 2.74 0.07
CA SER A 66 22.85 2.68 -1.23
C SER A 66 22.25 3.67 -2.22
N ASN A 67 23.04 4.13 -3.19
CA ASN A 67 22.62 5.02 -4.26
C ASN A 67 22.95 4.43 -5.66
N PRO A 68 21.92 4.00 -6.45
CA PRO A 68 20.49 3.93 -6.10
C PRO A 68 20.18 2.93 -4.98
N ALA A 69 19.11 3.17 -4.21
CA ALA A 69 18.60 2.23 -3.24
C ALA A 69 18.29 0.88 -3.90
N LYS A 70 18.35 -0.22 -3.17
CA LYS A 70 18.22 -1.56 -3.74
C LYS A 70 17.44 -2.51 -2.84
N VAL A 71 16.85 -3.52 -3.47
CA VAL A 71 16.15 -4.63 -2.79
C VAL A 71 16.82 -5.93 -3.15
N PHE A 72 17.06 -6.77 -2.14
CA PHE A 72 17.47 -8.15 -2.30
C PHE A 72 16.25 -9.06 -2.44
N VAL A 73 16.09 -9.69 -3.60
CA VAL A 73 15.00 -10.61 -3.91
C VAL A 73 15.49 -12.04 -3.75
N ARG A 74 14.89 -12.76 -2.79
CA ARG A 74 15.31 -14.13 -2.48
C ARG A 74 14.79 -15.12 -3.52
N GLY A 75 15.65 -16.04 -3.91
CA GLY A 75 15.35 -17.09 -4.87
C GLY A 75 14.20 -18.01 -4.45
N GLU A 76 13.95 -18.19 -3.15
CA GLU A 76 12.87 -19.05 -2.66
C GLU A 76 11.49 -18.67 -3.21
N TYR A 77 11.24 -17.37 -3.46
CA TYR A 77 9.99 -16.84 -4.01
C TYR A 77 10.05 -16.57 -5.51
N THR A 78 11.20 -16.80 -6.14
CA THR A 78 11.36 -16.61 -7.58
C THR A 78 11.09 -17.89 -8.35
N LYS A 79 10.54 -17.76 -9.56
CA LYS A 79 10.33 -18.92 -10.45
C LYS A 79 11.64 -19.59 -10.86
N THR A 80 12.70 -18.81 -10.96
CA THR A 80 14.05 -19.25 -11.38
C THR A 80 14.90 -19.78 -10.22
N LYS A 81 14.44 -19.64 -8.98
CA LYS A 81 15.15 -20.03 -7.75
C LYS A 81 16.54 -19.37 -7.61
N VAL A 82 16.73 -18.19 -8.19
CA VAL A 82 17.97 -17.42 -8.15
C VAL A 82 17.72 -16.11 -7.40
N ASP A 83 18.61 -15.79 -6.47
CA ASP A 83 18.67 -14.51 -5.79
C ASP A 83 19.06 -13.42 -6.76
N ARG A 84 18.53 -12.21 -6.57
CA ARG A 84 18.92 -11.05 -7.36
C ARG A 84 18.75 -9.75 -6.61
N ILE A 85 19.46 -8.73 -7.08
CA ILE A 85 19.32 -7.36 -6.61
C ILE A 85 18.49 -6.59 -7.65
N ILE A 86 17.60 -5.71 -7.17
CA ILE A 86 16.84 -4.78 -7.99
C ILE A 86 17.06 -3.38 -7.44
N PHE A 87 17.32 -2.41 -8.32
CA PHE A 87 17.43 -1.00 -7.95
C PHE A 87 16.05 -0.37 -7.82
N LEU A 88 15.94 0.58 -6.91
CA LEU A 88 14.72 1.36 -6.65
C LEU A 88 14.90 2.78 -7.16
N THR A 89 13.84 3.34 -7.75
CA THR A 89 13.80 4.76 -8.08
C THR A 89 13.73 5.59 -6.80
N GLU A 90 14.18 6.84 -6.85
CA GLU A 90 14.10 7.75 -5.69
C GLU A 90 12.65 7.94 -5.24
N GLU A 91 11.71 8.09 -6.21
CA GLU A 91 10.27 8.14 -5.92
C GLU A 91 9.78 6.94 -5.12
N LEU A 92 10.13 5.72 -5.56
CA LEU A 92 9.73 4.50 -4.87
C LEU A 92 10.37 4.41 -3.48
N THR A 93 11.63 4.84 -3.36
CA THR A 93 12.37 4.84 -2.09
C THR A 93 11.68 5.71 -1.05
N GLN A 94 11.28 6.92 -1.43
CA GLN A 94 10.52 7.83 -0.57
C GLN A 94 9.13 7.30 -0.26
N GLN A 95 8.44 6.75 -1.26
CA GLN A 95 7.12 6.15 -1.08
C GLN A 95 7.15 4.94 -0.13
N LEU A 96 8.20 4.11 -0.19
CA LEU A 96 8.41 2.99 0.73
C LEU A 96 8.67 3.46 2.16
N LYS A 97 9.50 4.49 2.35
CA LYS A 97 9.74 5.11 3.67
C LYS A 97 8.42 5.62 4.26
N SER A 98 7.67 6.41 3.50
CA SER A 98 6.35 6.93 3.92
C SER A 98 5.35 5.81 4.25
N TRP A 99 5.33 4.73 3.46
CA TRP A 99 4.50 3.57 3.74
C TRP A 99 4.91 2.86 5.03
N LEU A 100 6.20 2.66 5.28
CA LEU A 100 6.70 2.00 6.49
C LEU A 100 6.39 2.83 7.73
N ASP A 101 6.52 4.16 7.67
CA ASP A 101 6.15 5.06 8.76
C ASP A 101 4.65 4.99 9.04
N TYR A 102 3.82 5.04 7.98
CA TYR A 102 2.38 4.88 8.11
C TYR A 102 2.00 3.50 8.68
N LYS A 103 2.68 2.44 8.26
CA LYS A 103 2.46 1.07 8.75
C LYS A 103 2.71 0.97 10.25
N HIS A 104 3.77 1.61 10.76
CA HIS A 104 4.20 1.53 12.15
C HIS A 104 3.69 2.71 13.01
N ARG A 105 2.78 3.54 12.50
CA ARG A 105 2.21 4.64 13.28
C ARG A 105 1.42 4.13 14.49
N ILE A 106 1.31 4.94 15.50
CA ILE A 106 0.45 4.70 16.66
C ILE A 106 -1.00 4.57 16.18
N ARG A 107 -1.69 3.53 16.64
CA ARG A 107 -3.07 3.25 16.28
C ARG A 107 -3.98 3.31 17.48
N ARG A 108 -5.10 3.97 17.32
CA ARG A 108 -6.21 3.88 18.26
C ARG A 108 -6.95 2.58 18.02
N VAL A 109 -7.01 1.72 19.04
CA VAL A 109 -7.73 0.45 19.03
C VAL A 109 -8.87 0.56 20.03
N CYS A 110 -10.09 0.38 19.56
CA CYS A 110 -11.26 0.32 20.43
C CYS A 110 -11.72 -1.13 20.52
N HIS A 111 -11.88 -1.65 21.72
CA HIS A 111 -12.45 -2.96 21.97
C HIS A 111 -13.46 -2.89 23.13
N GLN A 112 -14.46 -3.74 23.06
CA GLN A 112 -15.45 -3.84 24.14
C GLN A 112 -14.95 -4.81 25.21
N ASP A 113 -14.87 -4.34 26.45
CA ASP A 113 -14.62 -5.22 27.58
C ASP A 113 -15.81 -6.17 27.74
N LYS A 114 -15.57 -7.46 27.56
CA LYS A 114 -16.61 -8.50 27.63
C LYS A 114 -17.23 -8.62 29.01
N GLN A 115 -16.51 -8.22 30.09
CA GLN A 115 -17.00 -8.31 31.45
C GLN A 115 -17.76 -7.08 31.93
N LYS A 116 -17.34 -5.89 31.47
CA LYS A 116 -17.89 -4.61 31.92
C LYS A 116 -18.79 -3.92 30.89
N GLY A 117 -18.89 -4.44 29.66
CA GLY A 117 -19.67 -3.84 28.58
C GLY A 117 -19.18 -2.47 28.10
N LYS A 118 -18.09 -1.96 28.68
CA LYS A 118 -17.54 -0.64 28.37
C LYS A 118 -16.59 -0.71 27.17
N VAL A 119 -16.62 0.32 26.33
CA VAL A 119 -15.64 0.48 25.25
C VAL A 119 -14.35 1.01 25.84
N ILE A 120 -13.29 0.22 25.73
CA ILE A 120 -11.93 0.61 26.09
C ILE A 120 -11.22 1.10 24.85
N THR A 121 -10.62 2.28 24.94
CA THR A 121 -9.78 2.85 23.88
C THR A 121 -8.32 2.78 24.31
N GLU A 122 -7.52 2.13 23.53
CA GLU A 122 -6.07 2.01 23.74
C GLU A 122 -5.31 2.56 22.53
N TYR A 123 -4.13 3.11 22.79
CA TYR A 123 -3.18 3.48 21.76
C TYR A 123 -2.08 2.42 21.71
N ARG A 124 -1.94 1.74 20.55
CA ARG A 124 -0.94 0.69 20.35
C ARG A 124 0.06 1.11 19.31
N THR A 125 1.33 0.99 19.63
CA THR A 125 2.44 1.10 18.67
C THR A 125 2.72 -0.31 18.14
N PRO A 126 2.63 -0.57 16.84
CA PRO A 126 3.01 -1.86 16.28
C PRO A 126 4.51 -2.12 16.48
N ASP A 127 4.87 -3.35 16.87
CA ASP A 127 6.27 -3.77 16.89
C ASP A 127 6.85 -3.68 15.47
N LYS A 128 8.03 -3.11 15.35
CA LYS A 128 8.80 -3.05 14.10
C LYS A 128 9.87 -4.14 14.13
N LYS A 129 9.72 -5.16 13.27
CA LYS A 129 10.72 -6.23 13.12
C LYS A 129 11.26 -6.20 11.71
N ASP A 130 12.58 -6.28 11.57
CA ASP A 130 13.24 -6.29 10.27
C ASP A 130 12.87 -7.49 9.40
N THR A 131 12.39 -8.56 10.04
CA THR A 131 11.89 -9.77 9.37
C THR A 131 10.46 -9.65 8.84
N ASP A 132 9.76 -8.55 9.15
CA ASP A 132 8.38 -8.35 8.75
C ASP A 132 8.28 -8.13 7.25
N LEU A 133 7.22 -8.68 6.64
CA LEU A 133 6.90 -8.39 5.25
C LEU A 133 6.52 -6.92 5.09
N VAL A 134 7.06 -6.26 4.07
CA VAL A 134 6.82 -4.83 3.79
C VAL A 134 5.33 -4.52 3.72
N PHE A 135 4.57 -5.34 3.02
CA PHE A 135 3.14 -5.10 2.77
C PHE A 135 2.18 -5.77 3.75
N ALA A 136 2.66 -6.48 4.77
CA ALA A 136 1.79 -7.02 5.81
C ALA A 136 1.31 -5.91 6.76
N VAL A 137 0.00 -5.83 7.03
CA VAL A 137 -0.60 -4.74 7.85
C VAL A 137 -0.83 -5.17 9.29
N TYR A 138 -1.16 -6.45 9.50
CA TYR A 138 -1.42 -7.03 10.82
C TYR A 138 -0.53 -8.24 10.99
N GLN A 139 0.24 -8.21 12.05
CA GLN A 139 1.00 -9.38 12.47
C GLN A 139 0.22 -10.06 13.58
N ASP A 140 -0.73 -10.88 13.19
CA ASP A 140 -1.17 -11.93 14.05
C ASP A 140 -0.04 -12.96 14.24
N LYS A 141 -0.13 -13.79 15.27
CA LYS A 141 0.86 -14.81 15.66
C LYS A 141 1.35 -15.72 14.53
N LYS A 142 0.69 -15.68 13.35
CA LYS A 142 1.09 -16.38 12.13
C LYS A 142 1.66 -15.37 11.15
N MET A 143 2.87 -15.60 10.67
CA MET A 143 3.49 -14.80 9.63
C MET A 143 2.57 -14.76 8.41
N PRO A 144 2.16 -13.57 7.93
CA PRO A 144 1.27 -13.49 6.77
C PRO A 144 1.97 -14.11 5.55
N ASN A 145 1.27 -15.02 4.89
CA ASN A 145 1.76 -15.65 3.66
C ASN A 145 1.65 -14.63 2.50
N PRO A 146 2.68 -14.46 1.65
CA PRO A 146 2.62 -13.62 0.45
C PRO A 146 1.42 -13.91 -0.47
N ASP A 147 0.94 -15.15 -0.55
CA ASP A 147 -0.23 -15.50 -1.35
C ASP A 147 -1.52 -14.88 -0.83
N PHE A 148 -1.70 -14.81 0.50
CA PHE A 148 -2.85 -14.09 1.08
C PHE A 148 -2.78 -12.59 0.82
N LEU A 149 -1.58 -12.01 0.89
CA LEU A 149 -1.39 -10.60 0.54
C LEU A 149 -1.68 -10.34 -0.93
N TYR A 150 -1.36 -11.29 -1.81
CA TYR A 150 -1.67 -11.23 -3.23
C TYR A 150 -3.18 -11.20 -3.48
N ASP A 151 -3.93 -12.06 -2.83
CA ASP A 151 -5.39 -12.10 -2.96
C ASP A 151 -6.05 -10.81 -2.45
N ASP A 152 -5.61 -10.29 -1.29
CA ASP A 152 -6.13 -9.07 -0.68
C ASP A 152 -5.83 -7.83 -1.54
N LEU A 153 -4.55 -7.63 -1.91
CA LEU A 153 -4.16 -6.51 -2.77
C LEU A 153 -4.67 -6.67 -4.20
N GLY A 154 -4.83 -7.89 -4.69
CA GLY A 154 -5.45 -8.18 -5.97
C GLY A 154 -6.90 -7.73 -6.05
N LYS A 155 -7.69 -7.96 -5.00
CA LYS A 155 -9.07 -7.46 -4.89
C LYS A 155 -9.11 -5.93 -4.83
N SER A 156 -8.24 -5.33 -4.02
CA SER A 156 -8.12 -3.88 -3.91
C SER A 156 -7.71 -3.24 -5.24
N PHE A 157 -6.77 -3.85 -5.97
CA PHE A 157 -6.35 -3.42 -7.29
C PHE A 157 -7.48 -3.53 -8.32
N ALA A 158 -8.24 -4.63 -8.31
CA ALA A 158 -9.39 -4.81 -9.18
C ALA A 158 -10.43 -3.70 -8.99
N SER A 159 -10.75 -3.34 -7.74
CA SER A 159 -11.63 -2.23 -7.42
C SER A 159 -11.09 -0.87 -7.88
N THR A 160 -9.77 -0.66 -7.77
CA THR A 160 -9.12 0.56 -8.28
C THR A 160 -9.22 0.65 -9.81
N LEU A 161 -9.02 -0.46 -10.54
CA LEU A 161 -9.22 -0.50 -11.98
C LEU A 161 -10.65 -0.16 -12.39
N ASP A 162 -11.66 -0.68 -11.67
CA ASP A 162 -13.06 -0.36 -11.93
C ASP A 162 -13.34 1.14 -11.74
N ARG A 163 -12.79 1.77 -10.69
CA ARG A 163 -12.93 3.19 -10.42
C ARG A 163 -12.18 4.08 -11.43
N SER A 164 -11.06 3.62 -11.97
CA SER A 164 -10.31 4.36 -13.00
C SER A 164 -10.86 4.17 -14.42
N GLY A 165 -11.98 3.45 -14.59
CA GLY A 165 -12.52 3.14 -15.89
C GLY A 165 -11.70 2.12 -16.71
N LYS A 166 -10.68 1.49 -16.11
CA LYS A 166 -9.77 0.51 -16.75
C LYS A 166 -10.08 -0.94 -16.36
N GLY A 167 -11.29 -1.17 -15.86
CA GLY A 167 -11.75 -2.48 -15.41
C GLY A 167 -12.13 -3.46 -16.53
N ASN A 168 -11.86 -3.13 -17.78
CA ASN A 168 -12.23 -3.92 -18.97
C ASN A 168 -11.77 -5.38 -18.85
N ARG A 169 -12.57 -6.26 -19.43
CA ARG A 169 -12.30 -7.71 -19.49
C ARG A 169 -11.96 -8.12 -20.91
N GLU A 170 -11.16 -9.18 -21.02
CA GLU A 170 -10.76 -9.71 -22.33
C GLU A 170 -12.00 -10.20 -23.12
N ASP A 171 -12.07 -9.86 -24.39
CA ASP A 171 -13.09 -10.38 -25.30
C ASP A 171 -13.12 -11.91 -25.25
N GLY A 172 -14.32 -12.47 -25.07
CA GLY A 172 -14.52 -13.91 -24.97
C GLY A 172 -14.13 -14.54 -23.63
N ASN A 173 -13.58 -13.77 -22.68
CA ASN A 173 -13.27 -14.27 -21.33
C ASN A 173 -13.64 -13.26 -20.24
N GLN A 174 -14.88 -13.27 -19.81
CA GLN A 174 -15.38 -12.38 -18.75
C GLN A 174 -14.68 -12.52 -17.39
N ARG A 175 -13.87 -13.55 -17.19
CA ARG A 175 -13.14 -13.76 -15.93
C ARG A 175 -11.78 -13.07 -15.90
N ARG A 176 -11.19 -12.74 -17.06
CA ARG A 176 -9.86 -12.13 -17.14
C ARG A 176 -9.94 -10.66 -17.48
N ARG A 177 -9.30 -9.84 -16.68
CA ARG A 177 -9.11 -8.41 -16.97
C ARG A 177 -7.98 -8.21 -17.98
N GLU A 178 -8.09 -7.18 -18.80
CA GLU A 178 -7.04 -6.77 -19.74
C GLU A 178 -5.80 -6.32 -18.97
N ILE A 179 -6.00 -5.46 -17.96
CA ILE A 179 -4.95 -5.00 -17.05
C ILE A 179 -4.90 -5.89 -15.81
N THR A 180 -3.70 -6.38 -15.51
CA THR A 180 -3.40 -7.22 -14.35
C THR A 180 -2.10 -6.72 -13.70
N LEU A 181 -1.81 -7.16 -12.48
CA LEU A 181 -0.52 -6.87 -11.82
C LEU A 181 0.70 -7.27 -12.67
N HIS A 182 0.55 -8.26 -13.56
CA HIS A 182 1.61 -8.66 -14.49
C HIS A 182 1.79 -7.67 -15.67
N SER A 183 0.83 -6.78 -15.92
CA SER A 183 0.92 -5.77 -16.98
C SER A 183 2.03 -4.76 -16.70
N PHE A 184 2.27 -4.41 -15.43
CA PHE A 184 3.38 -3.54 -15.02
C PHE A 184 4.75 -4.11 -15.40
N ARG A 185 4.93 -5.42 -15.27
CA ARG A 185 6.18 -6.08 -15.66
C ARG A 185 6.42 -6.01 -17.17
N ARG A 186 5.37 -6.07 -17.98
CA ARG A 186 5.48 -5.84 -19.44
C ARG A 186 5.87 -4.42 -19.73
N PHE A 187 5.23 -3.45 -19.07
CA PHE A 187 5.60 -2.04 -19.16
C PHE A 187 7.10 -1.83 -18.91
N VAL A 188 7.61 -2.27 -17.76
CA VAL A 188 9.03 -2.11 -17.40
C VAL A 188 9.94 -2.74 -18.44
N LYS A 189 9.64 -3.98 -18.87
CA LYS A 189 10.44 -4.66 -19.90
C LYS A 189 10.48 -3.86 -21.20
N THR A 190 9.31 -3.46 -21.70
CA THR A 190 9.18 -2.73 -22.96
C THR A 190 9.91 -1.39 -22.86
N THR A 191 9.64 -0.59 -21.83
CA THR A 191 10.28 0.72 -21.62
C THR A 191 11.81 0.62 -21.62
N ILE A 192 12.38 -0.32 -20.88
CA ILE A 192 13.84 -0.49 -20.80
C ILE A 192 14.40 -0.97 -22.14
N SER A 193 13.70 -1.87 -22.83
CA SER A 193 14.16 -2.40 -24.13
C SER A 193 14.10 -1.34 -25.23
N ASP A 194 13.08 -0.48 -25.23
CA ASP A 194 12.90 0.61 -26.21
C ASP A 194 13.97 1.70 -26.04
N LEU A 195 14.52 1.85 -24.84
CA LEU A 195 15.69 2.70 -24.55
C LEU A 195 17.02 2.09 -25.01
N GLY A 196 17.01 0.92 -25.64
CA GLY A 196 18.21 0.25 -26.14
C GLY A 196 18.90 -0.66 -25.11
N TYR A 197 18.32 -0.89 -23.92
CA TYR A 197 18.92 -1.69 -22.85
C TYR A 197 18.25 -3.07 -22.73
N ALA A 198 18.07 -3.80 -23.83
CA ALA A 198 17.33 -5.06 -23.86
C ALA A 198 17.90 -6.13 -22.89
N ASP A 199 19.24 -6.32 -22.86
CA ASP A 199 19.89 -7.29 -21.96
C ASP A 199 19.75 -6.88 -20.49
N PHE A 200 19.86 -5.58 -20.19
CA PHE A 200 19.60 -5.07 -18.84
C PHE A 200 18.15 -5.31 -18.45
N SER A 201 17.19 -5.16 -19.36
CA SER A 201 15.77 -5.41 -19.08
C SER A 201 15.54 -6.87 -18.64
N GLU A 202 16.12 -7.84 -19.35
CA GLU A 202 16.00 -9.26 -19.01
C GLU A 202 16.58 -9.58 -17.63
N TRP A 203 17.80 -9.04 -17.35
CA TRP A 203 18.41 -9.17 -16.03
C TRP A 203 17.55 -8.51 -14.94
N PHE A 204 17.10 -7.26 -15.16
CA PHE A 204 16.37 -6.46 -14.17
C PHE A 204 15.06 -7.11 -13.74
N ILE A 205 14.29 -7.61 -14.70
CA ILE A 205 13.05 -8.33 -14.40
C ILE A 205 13.29 -9.77 -13.91
N GLY A 206 14.52 -10.31 -13.96
CA GLY A 206 14.86 -11.67 -13.53
C GLY A 206 14.34 -12.74 -14.48
N HIS A 207 14.57 -12.56 -15.78
CA HIS A 207 14.48 -13.62 -16.76
C HIS A 207 15.81 -14.37 -16.86
N SER A 208 15.75 -15.65 -17.13
CA SER A 208 16.95 -16.53 -17.27
C SER A 208 17.62 -16.41 -18.65
N GLY A 209 17.41 -15.30 -19.35
CA GLY A 209 17.65 -15.23 -20.80
C GLY A 209 19.09 -14.98 -21.24
N SER A 210 19.99 -14.47 -20.42
CA SER A 210 21.37 -14.19 -20.85
C SER A 210 22.39 -14.60 -19.80
N THR A 211 22.99 -15.78 -19.98
CA THR A 211 24.16 -16.25 -19.21
C THR A 211 25.44 -15.47 -19.53
N TYR A 212 25.46 -14.75 -20.64
CA TYR A 212 26.66 -14.04 -21.13
C TYR A 212 26.67 -12.54 -20.76
N TRP A 213 25.55 -11.98 -20.31
CA TRP A 213 25.50 -10.59 -19.90
C TRP A 213 25.91 -10.44 -18.45
N THR A 214 27.19 -10.18 -18.23
CA THR A 214 27.78 -9.99 -16.90
C THR A 214 28.36 -8.59 -16.79
N LYS A 215 27.74 -7.74 -15.97
CA LYS A 215 28.23 -6.40 -15.62
C LYS A 215 28.40 -6.28 -14.12
N LYS A 216 29.34 -5.45 -13.70
CA LYS A 216 29.51 -5.10 -12.27
C LYS A 216 28.28 -4.32 -11.79
N ASP A 217 27.99 -4.39 -10.50
CA ASP A 217 26.82 -3.73 -9.94
C ASP A 217 26.90 -2.19 -10.07
N SER A 218 28.11 -1.61 -10.07
CA SER A 218 28.32 -0.19 -10.37
C SER A 218 27.87 0.19 -11.79
N GLU A 219 28.23 -0.61 -12.79
CA GLU A 219 27.85 -0.38 -14.19
C GLU A 219 26.33 -0.54 -14.39
N LYS A 220 25.73 -1.51 -13.69
CA LYS A 220 24.28 -1.70 -13.69
C LYS A 220 23.56 -0.52 -13.04
N ALA A 221 24.11 0.02 -11.95
CA ALA A 221 23.59 1.22 -11.29
C ALA A 221 23.65 2.46 -12.21
N GLU A 222 24.70 2.62 -13.00
CA GLU A 222 24.81 3.70 -13.99
C GLU A 222 23.77 3.58 -15.09
N ILE A 223 23.53 2.37 -15.60
CA ILE A 223 22.46 2.11 -16.56
C ILE A 223 21.11 2.46 -15.93
N PHE A 224 20.87 2.00 -14.69
CA PHE A 224 19.62 2.27 -14.00
C PHE A 224 19.35 3.75 -13.82
N ARG A 225 20.34 4.58 -13.44
CA ARG A 225 20.17 6.05 -13.32
C ARG A 225 19.71 6.70 -14.63
N LYS A 226 20.14 6.17 -15.79
CA LYS A 226 19.68 6.68 -17.11
C LYS A 226 18.24 6.30 -17.41
N ILE A 227 17.78 5.16 -16.88
CA ILE A 227 16.43 4.62 -17.12
C ILE A 227 15.42 5.16 -16.09
N GLU A 228 15.86 5.48 -14.89
CA GLU A 228 15.04 5.89 -13.75
C GLU A 228 13.96 6.93 -14.09
N PRO A 229 14.20 8.01 -14.87
CA PRO A 229 13.17 9.00 -15.21
C PRO A 229 11.98 8.42 -15.96
N TYR A 230 12.18 7.34 -16.70
CA TYR A 230 11.12 6.65 -17.45
C TYR A 230 10.29 5.71 -16.58
N LEU A 231 10.80 5.35 -15.41
CA LEU A 231 10.16 4.48 -14.40
C LEU A 231 9.64 5.27 -13.18
N THR A 232 9.59 6.60 -13.27
CA THR A 232 9.06 7.53 -12.26
C THR A 232 7.73 8.08 -12.74
N PHE A 233 6.69 8.08 -11.90
CA PHE A 233 5.31 8.35 -12.28
C PHE A 233 4.73 9.61 -11.66
N LEU A 234 5.07 9.91 -10.41
CA LEU A 234 4.54 11.01 -9.64
C LEU A 234 5.65 12.03 -9.45
N ASN A 235 5.33 13.30 -9.67
CA ASN A 235 6.29 14.35 -9.41
C ASN A 235 6.44 14.52 -7.89
N VAL A 236 7.63 14.35 -7.35
CA VAL A 236 7.92 14.45 -5.89
C VAL A 236 7.35 15.74 -5.31
N HIS A 237 7.47 16.87 -6.03
CA HIS A 237 6.89 18.16 -5.62
C HIS A 237 5.36 18.17 -5.55
N GLN A 238 4.65 17.33 -6.30
CA GLN A 238 3.19 17.20 -6.16
C GLN A 238 2.82 16.38 -4.92
N LEU A 239 3.61 15.36 -4.59
CA LEU A 239 3.41 14.57 -3.37
C LEU A 239 3.72 15.39 -2.11
N GLU A 240 4.75 16.23 -2.14
CA GLU A 240 5.05 17.16 -1.05
C GLU A 240 3.93 18.18 -0.84
N ARG A 241 3.36 18.73 -1.92
CA ARG A 241 2.18 19.62 -1.85
C ARG A 241 0.96 18.91 -1.29
N GLN A 242 0.64 17.70 -1.75
CA GLN A 242 -0.47 16.91 -1.21
C GLN A 242 -0.25 16.51 0.25
N GLY A 243 1.01 16.22 0.64
CA GLY A 243 1.39 15.96 2.01
C GLY A 243 1.20 17.20 2.90
N ALA A 244 1.61 18.37 2.45
CA ALA A 244 1.41 19.64 3.14
C ALA A 244 -0.08 20.01 3.26
N ASP A 245 -0.88 19.78 2.21
CA ASP A 245 -2.32 20.01 2.24
C ASP A 245 -3.05 19.07 3.21
N ILE A 246 -2.60 17.81 3.31
CA ILE A 246 -3.14 16.84 4.27
C ILE A 246 -2.74 17.23 5.69
N GLN A 247 -1.49 17.62 5.90
CA GLN A 247 -0.98 18.09 7.19
C GLN A 247 -1.78 19.29 7.68
N SER A 248 -1.97 20.29 6.83
CA SER A 248 -2.78 21.48 7.12
C SER A 248 -4.23 21.12 7.49
N LYS A 249 -4.86 20.18 6.75
CA LYS A 249 -6.21 19.68 7.09
C LYS A 249 -6.27 18.91 8.41
N VAL A 250 -5.23 18.16 8.73
CA VAL A 250 -5.14 17.46 10.03
C VAL A 250 -5.05 18.46 11.16
N GLU A 251 -4.22 19.48 11.03
CA GLU A 251 -4.10 20.56 12.01
C GLU A 251 -5.41 21.35 12.20
N GLU A 252 -6.11 21.63 11.09
CA GLU A 252 -7.43 22.27 11.13
C GLU A 252 -8.47 21.42 11.85
N LEU A 253 -8.51 20.11 11.58
CA LEU A 253 -9.38 19.16 12.25
C LEU A 253 -9.04 19.00 13.74
N GLU A 254 -7.77 19.03 14.11
CA GLU A 254 -7.35 18.99 15.50
C GLU A 254 -7.78 20.24 16.27
N GLN A 255 -7.63 21.42 15.67
CA GLN A 255 -8.12 22.69 16.24
C GLN A 255 -9.65 22.68 16.40
N LEU A 256 -10.38 22.18 15.39
CA LEU A 256 -11.82 22.06 15.46
C LEU A 256 -12.25 21.09 16.58
N ASN A 257 -11.60 19.94 16.69
CA ASN A 257 -11.85 18.99 17.76
C ASN A 257 -11.56 19.57 19.14
N GLN A 258 -10.50 20.38 19.29
CA GLN A 258 -10.18 21.05 20.53
C GLN A 258 -11.27 22.07 20.88
N SER A 259 -11.72 22.88 19.93
CA SER A 259 -12.79 23.86 20.13
C SER A 259 -14.14 23.19 20.50
N MET A 260 -14.45 22.02 19.93
CA MET A 260 -15.63 21.23 20.30
C MET A 260 -15.53 20.71 21.74
N ARG A 261 -14.36 20.21 22.15
CA ARG A 261 -14.14 19.75 23.54
C ARG A 261 -14.29 20.87 24.56
N ASP A 262 -13.81 22.06 24.23
CA ASP A 262 -13.93 23.22 25.11
C ASP A 262 -15.40 23.68 25.22
N ARG A 263 -16.17 23.63 24.12
CA ARG A 263 -17.62 23.86 24.13
C ARG A 263 -18.37 22.83 24.97
N ASP A 264 -18.01 21.57 24.88
CA ASP A 264 -18.68 20.53 25.64
C ASP A 264 -18.36 20.65 27.12
N LYS A 265 -17.15 21.03 27.51
CA LYS A 265 -16.83 21.39 28.91
C LYS A 265 -17.70 22.53 29.43
N LEU A 266 -17.83 23.60 28.66
CA LEU A 266 -18.68 24.74 29.04
C LEU A 266 -20.16 24.35 29.20
N LYS A 267 -20.65 23.43 28.38
CA LYS A 267 -22.01 22.88 28.53
C LYS A 267 -22.15 22.03 29.79
N ASP A 268 -21.15 21.18 30.06
CA ASP A 268 -21.15 20.31 31.25
C ASP A 268 -21.10 21.16 32.54
N ASP A 269 -20.29 22.23 32.58
CA ASP A 269 -20.24 23.18 33.67
C ASP A 269 -21.59 23.92 33.85
N ALA A 270 -22.23 24.34 32.75
CA ALA A 270 -23.54 24.96 32.79
C ALA A 270 -24.65 24.02 33.29
N ILE A 271 -24.62 22.75 32.86
CA ILE A 271 -25.55 21.69 33.33
C ILE A 271 -25.33 21.45 34.81
N ALA A 272 -24.10 21.35 35.28
CA ALA A 272 -23.79 21.17 36.70
C ALA A 272 -24.34 22.35 37.53
N HIS A 273 -24.09 23.58 37.10
CA HIS A 273 -24.62 24.78 37.78
C HIS A 273 -26.15 24.82 37.82
N LEU A 274 -26.83 24.49 36.71
CA LEU A 274 -28.30 24.41 36.66
C LEU A 274 -28.83 23.30 37.57
N SER A 275 -28.18 22.17 37.64
CA SER A 275 -28.51 21.07 38.53
C SER A 275 -28.43 21.49 40.01
N ASP A 276 -27.38 22.20 40.44
CA ASP A 276 -27.23 22.72 41.80
C ASP A 276 -28.32 23.76 42.12
N GLN A 277 -28.69 24.62 41.18
CA GLN A 277 -29.80 25.57 41.35
C GLN A 277 -31.11 24.86 41.54
N LEU A 278 -31.41 23.81 40.77
CA LEU A 278 -32.60 22.99 40.92
C LEU A 278 -32.69 22.34 42.27
N ILE A 279 -31.58 21.71 42.74
CA ILE A 279 -31.52 21.10 44.06
C ILE A 279 -31.83 22.15 45.15
N THR A 280 -31.26 23.35 45.03
CA THR A 280 -31.49 24.43 46.02
C THR A 280 -32.91 24.91 46.02
N LEU A 281 -33.54 25.06 44.83
CA LEU A 281 -34.97 25.44 44.69
C LEU A 281 -35.89 24.37 45.25
N THR A 282 -35.63 23.10 44.96
CA THR A 282 -36.44 21.99 45.49
C THR A 282 -36.41 21.96 47.02
N ALA A 283 -35.20 22.10 47.64
CA ALA A 283 -35.05 22.18 49.09
C ALA A 283 -35.82 23.37 49.71
N ARG A 284 -35.87 24.53 48.98
CA ARG A 284 -36.69 25.69 49.44
C ARG A 284 -38.18 25.40 49.36
N LEU A 285 -38.68 24.77 48.32
CA LEU A 285 -40.05 24.35 48.17
C LEU A 285 -40.48 23.41 49.26
N ASP A 286 -39.69 22.37 49.55
CA ASP A 286 -39.95 21.43 50.64
C ASP A 286 -40.00 22.14 52.00
N SER A 287 -39.18 23.16 52.23
CA SER A 287 -39.16 23.95 53.46
C SER A 287 -40.42 24.85 53.62
N ILE A 288 -40.97 25.34 52.50
CA ILE A 288 -42.21 26.12 52.50
C ILE A 288 -43.44 25.23 52.74
N GLU A 289 -43.49 24.07 52.07
CA GLU A 289 -44.57 23.07 52.29
C GLU A 289 -44.65 22.60 53.73
N LYS A 290 -43.51 22.32 54.39
CA LYS A 290 -43.42 21.98 55.82
C LYS A 290 -43.81 23.10 56.79
N ARG A 291 -43.85 24.37 56.32
CA ARG A 291 -44.33 25.52 57.14
C ARG A 291 -45.80 25.80 56.98
N GLN A 292 -46.47 25.22 56.00
CA GLN A 292 -47.90 25.36 55.75
C GLN A 292 -48.76 24.20 56.28
N GLN A 293 -48.10 23.14 56.78
CA GLN A 293 -48.68 22.10 57.59
C GLN A 293 -48.50 22.36 59.11
#